data_80f6763f848955c849695cb6b9711801
#
_entry.id   80f6763f848955c849695cb6b9711801
#
_cell.length_a   1.000
_cell.length_b   1.000
_cell.length_c   1.000
_cell.angle_alpha   90.00
_cell.angle_beta   90.00
_cell.angle_gamma   90.00
#
_symmetry.space_group_name_H-M   'P 1'
#
loop_
_entity.id
_entity.type
_entity.pdbx_description
1 polymer ?
#
loop_
_entity_poly.entity_id
_entity_poly.type
_entity_poly.pdbx_seq_one_letter_code
_entity_poly.pdbx_strand_id
1 'polypeptide(L)'
;MSKIHIRRFLPADLPALLAIDHSYTTEYAWQMDIQENSREVNLAFREMKLPRLVRHNYPRDHRKLLDDWLQRWGILVAIHGLDPGEPPAGYITIAHGTESHIAQITDLAVAAPQRGKGVASALILSAEDWAAKNGCTQLIMEMQSKNVPAIHLAQKLGFDFCGYSDRHFPNKDIALFFGKALH
;
A
#
# COMPACT_ATOMS: atom_id res chain seq x y z
N MET A 1 -5.33 25.02 4.13
CA MET A 1 -4.96 23.60 4.23
C MET A 1 -3.51 23.54 4.68
N SER A 2 -3.21 22.89 5.80
CA SER A 2 -1.82 22.68 6.21
C SER A 2 -1.11 21.81 5.17
N LYS A 3 0.13 22.18 4.83
CA LYS A 3 0.93 21.50 3.83
C LYS A 3 1.35 20.14 4.38
N ILE A 4 1.18 19.07 3.59
CA ILE A 4 1.67 17.73 3.93
C ILE A 4 3.18 17.72 3.68
N HIS A 5 3.95 17.29 4.68
CA HIS A 5 5.39 17.07 4.58
C HIS A 5 5.69 15.57 4.73
N ILE A 6 6.56 15.08 3.86
CA ILE A 6 7.02 13.70 3.93
C ILE A 6 8.48 13.70 4.40
N ARG A 7 8.76 12.91 5.42
CA ARG A 7 10.10 12.73 5.96
C ARG A 7 10.41 11.26 6.24
N ARG A 8 11.67 10.96 6.48
CA ARG A 8 12.04 9.64 6.98
C ARG A 8 11.45 9.44 8.37
N PHE A 9 11.16 8.20 8.66
CA PHE A 9 10.75 7.74 9.96
C PHE A 9 11.80 8.07 11.05
N LEU A 10 11.30 8.35 12.24
CA LEU A 10 12.06 8.46 13.48
C LEU A 10 11.53 7.47 14.52
N PRO A 11 12.38 6.87 15.37
CA PRO A 11 11.90 5.94 16.41
C PRO A 11 10.78 6.50 17.29
N ALA A 12 10.76 7.81 17.50
CA ALA A 12 9.71 8.50 18.25
C ALA A 12 8.31 8.43 17.58
N ASP A 13 8.24 8.20 16.27
CA ASP A 13 6.96 8.07 15.54
C ASP A 13 6.21 6.78 15.87
N LEU A 14 6.93 5.77 16.29
CA LEU A 14 6.43 4.41 16.38
C LEU A 14 5.13 4.25 17.16
N PRO A 15 4.98 4.79 18.37
CA PRO A 15 3.73 4.63 19.13
C PRO A 15 2.52 5.19 18.35
N ALA A 16 2.71 6.32 17.67
CA ALA A 16 1.65 6.94 16.87
C ALA A 16 1.34 6.13 15.60
N LEU A 17 2.34 5.56 14.92
CA LEU A 17 2.13 4.72 13.74
C LEU A 17 1.40 3.43 14.10
N LEU A 18 1.74 2.80 15.23
CA LEU A 18 1.06 1.60 15.73
C LEU A 18 -0.40 1.87 16.15
N ALA A 19 -0.73 3.11 16.50
CA ALA A 19 -2.10 3.50 16.85
C ALA A 19 -2.99 3.78 15.62
N ILE A 20 -2.43 3.84 14.40
CA ILE A 20 -3.22 4.06 13.18
C ILE A 20 -4.12 2.84 12.93
N ASP A 21 -5.41 3.08 12.76
CA ASP A 21 -6.36 2.04 12.31
C ASP A 21 -6.13 1.71 10.83
N HIS A 22 -5.63 0.51 10.55
CA HIS A 22 -5.34 0.01 9.21
C HIS A 22 -6.56 -0.58 8.50
N SER A 23 -7.71 -0.64 9.16
CA SER A 23 -8.94 -1.13 8.53
C SER A 23 -9.43 -0.16 7.45
N TYR A 24 -10.14 -0.71 6.48
CA TYR A 24 -10.79 0.06 5.41
C TYR A 24 -12.22 -0.43 5.19
N THR A 25 -13.04 0.40 4.55
CA THR A 25 -14.40 0.05 4.15
C THR A 25 -14.54 0.13 2.64
N THR A 26 -15.34 -0.76 2.07
CA THR A 26 -15.63 -0.78 0.65
C THR A 26 -17.02 -1.34 0.37
N GLU A 27 -17.64 -0.89 -0.72
CA GLU A 27 -18.85 -1.46 -1.31
C GLU A 27 -18.52 -2.33 -2.54
N TYR A 28 -17.24 -2.51 -2.86
CA TYR A 28 -16.78 -3.23 -4.03
C TYR A 28 -15.66 -4.20 -3.66
N ALA A 29 -15.46 -5.22 -4.50
CA ALA A 29 -14.32 -6.11 -4.45
C ALA A 29 -13.93 -6.53 -5.87
N TRP A 30 -12.66 -6.76 -6.12
CA TRP A 30 -12.22 -7.40 -7.35
C TRP A 30 -12.32 -8.91 -7.20
N GLN A 31 -13.24 -9.48 -7.96
CA GLN A 31 -13.45 -10.92 -8.03
C GLN A 31 -12.62 -11.52 -9.16
N MET A 32 -11.94 -12.61 -8.85
CA MET A 32 -11.15 -13.39 -9.79
C MET A 32 -12.03 -14.43 -10.47
N ASP A 33 -11.90 -14.54 -11.79
CA ASP A 33 -12.44 -15.61 -12.62
C ASP A 33 -11.28 -16.26 -13.37
N ILE A 34 -11.10 -17.55 -13.17
CA ILE A 34 -10.04 -18.36 -13.79
C ILE A 34 -10.67 -19.45 -14.64
N GLN A 35 -10.23 -19.54 -15.88
CA GLN A 35 -10.54 -20.65 -16.79
C GLN A 35 -9.22 -21.26 -17.24
N GLU A 36 -9.02 -22.52 -16.91
CA GLU A 36 -7.79 -23.24 -17.17
C GLU A 36 -8.05 -24.54 -17.92
N ASN A 37 -7.20 -24.82 -18.89
CA ASN A 37 -7.08 -26.11 -19.54
C ASN A 37 -5.59 -26.46 -19.69
N SER A 38 -5.26 -27.62 -20.31
CA SER A 38 -3.89 -28.11 -20.43
C SER A 38 -2.94 -27.22 -21.23
N ARG A 39 -3.43 -26.21 -21.93
CA ARG A 39 -2.63 -25.35 -22.82
C ARG A 39 -2.83 -23.85 -22.61
N GLU A 40 -3.82 -23.46 -21.81
CA GLU A 40 -4.25 -22.09 -21.71
C GLU A 40 -4.77 -21.79 -20.31
N VAL A 41 -4.42 -20.61 -19.80
CA VAL A 41 -4.98 -20.03 -18.57
C VAL A 41 -5.53 -18.66 -18.91
N ASN A 42 -6.84 -18.49 -18.76
CA ASN A 42 -7.51 -17.21 -18.88
C ASN A 42 -7.84 -16.69 -17.50
N LEU A 43 -7.39 -15.48 -17.21
CA LEU A 43 -7.60 -14.82 -15.95
C LEU A 43 -8.32 -13.49 -16.17
N ALA A 44 -9.39 -13.25 -15.43
CA ALA A 44 -10.06 -11.98 -15.39
C ALA A 44 -10.30 -11.52 -13.95
N PHE A 45 -10.02 -10.25 -13.68
CA PHE A 45 -10.47 -9.57 -12.47
C PHE A 45 -11.56 -8.57 -12.83
N ARG A 46 -12.65 -8.59 -12.09
CA ARG A 46 -13.80 -7.69 -12.30
C ARG A 46 -14.16 -7.03 -10.99
N GLU A 47 -14.35 -5.72 -11.02
CA GLU A 47 -14.90 -4.99 -9.88
C GLU A 47 -16.38 -5.30 -9.75
N MET A 48 -16.77 -5.87 -8.62
CA MET A 48 -18.13 -6.28 -8.33
C MET A 48 -18.65 -5.51 -7.12
N LYS A 49 -19.89 -5.01 -7.23
CA LYS A 49 -20.57 -4.35 -6.11
C LYS A 49 -21.00 -5.38 -5.07
N LEU A 50 -20.67 -5.11 -3.83
CA LEU A 50 -21.09 -5.94 -2.69
C LEU A 50 -22.53 -5.57 -2.29
N PRO A 51 -23.28 -6.51 -1.68
CA PRO A 51 -24.65 -6.24 -1.22
C PRO A 51 -24.75 -5.13 -0.16
N ARG A 52 -23.65 -4.86 0.55
CA ARG A 52 -23.57 -3.84 1.62
C ARG A 52 -22.14 -3.34 1.76
N LEU A 53 -22.00 -2.18 2.41
CA LEU A 53 -20.69 -1.69 2.87
C LEU A 53 -20.06 -2.70 3.84
N VAL A 54 -18.82 -3.08 3.58
CA VAL A 54 -18.08 -4.06 4.39
C VAL A 54 -16.80 -3.42 4.91
N ARG A 55 -16.55 -3.57 6.22
CA ARG A 55 -15.26 -3.21 6.83
C ARG A 55 -14.34 -4.43 6.80
N HIS A 56 -13.14 -4.22 6.30
CA HIS A 56 -12.08 -5.21 6.26
C HIS A 56 -10.97 -4.84 7.24
N ASN A 57 -10.52 -5.83 7.98
CA ASN A 57 -9.35 -5.67 8.84
C ASN A 57 -8.07 -5.80 8.02
N TYR A 58 -7.01 -5.16 8.50
CA TYR A 58 -5.69 -5.32 7.91
C TYR A 58 -5.25 -6.79 8.00
N PRO A 59 -4.75 -7.39 6.90
CA PRO A 59 -4.50 -8.83 6.84
C PRO A 59 -3.23 -9.27 7.59
N ARG A 60 -2.35 -8.33 7.93
CA ARG A 60 -1.10 -8.56 8.67
C ARG A 60 -1.21 -8.01 10.09
N ASP A 61 -0.41 -8.55 11.01
CA ASP A 61 -0.26 -7.97 12.34
C ASP A 61 0.67 -6.76 12.26
N HIS A 62 0.09 -5.56 12.26
CA HIS A 62 0.83 -4.30 12.19
C HIS A 62 1.78 -4.07 13.39
N ARG A 63 1.60 -4.81 14.50
CA ARG A 63 2.53 -4.75 15.65
C ARG A 63 3.89 -5.35 15.30
N LYS A 64 3.96 -6.25 14.31
CA LYS A 64 5.19 -6.77 13.74
C LYS A 64 5.95 -5.77 12.88
N LEU A 65 5.37 -4.61 12.58
CA LEU A 65 6.11 -3.52 11.94
C LEU A 65 7.43 -3.19 12.64
N LEU A 66 7.51 -3.40 13.94
CA LEU A 66 8.75 -3.25 14.71
C LEU A 66 9.82 -4.27 14.32
N ASP A 67 9.45 -5.54 14.24
CA ASP A 67 10.37 -6.62 13.93
C ASP A 67 10.81 -6.55 12.48
N ASP A 68 9.86 -6.22 11.59
CA ASP A 68 10.09 -6.03 10.16
C ASP A 68 10.87 -4.74 9.87
N TRP A 69 10.86 -3.79 10.77
CA TRP A 69 11.42 -2.45 10.56
C TRP A 69 12.92 -2.43 10.34
N LEU A 70 13.67 -3.22 11.10
CA LEU A 70 15.13 -3.37 10.92
C LEU A 70 15.48 -4.03 9.58
N GLN A 71 14.50 -4.68 8.94
CA GLN A 71 14.66 -5.37 7.65
C GLN A 71 14.09 -4.56 6.48
N ARG A 72 13.38 -3.45 6.73
CA ARG A 72 12.79 -2.61 5.69
C ARG A 72 13.81 -1.64 5.12
N TRP A 73 13.79 -1.49 3.82
CA TRP A 73 14.68 -0.59 3.12
C TRP A 73 14.36 0.89 3.34
N GLY A 74 13.10 1.24 3.42
CA GLY A 74 12.67 2.60 3.66
C GLY A 74 11.31 2.71 4.36
N ILE A 75 11.19 3.69 5.24
CA ILE A 75 9.92 4.09 5.83
C ILE A 75 9.81 5.60 5.75
N LEU A 76 8.73 6.07 5.14
CA LEU A 76 8.40 7.48 5.03
C LEU A 76 7.14 7.76 5.84
N VAL A 77 7.14 8.92 6.49
CA VAL A 77 6.06 9.39 7.37
C VAL A 77 5.53 10.72 6.86
N ALA A 78 4.21 10.83 6.79
CA ALA A 78 3.52 12.06 6.48
C ALA A 78 3.15 12.81 7.77
N ILE A 79 3.46 14.10 7.84
CA ILE A 79 3.05 15.01 8.92
C ILE A 79 2.37 16.24 8.34
N HIS A 80 1.53 16.89 9.12
CA HIS A 80 1.00 18.20 8.79
C HIS A 80 1.88 19.29 9.42
N GLY A 81 2.23 20.33 8.64
CA GLY A 81 3.09 21.38 9.14
C GLY A 81 4.55 20.93 9.33
N LEU A 82 5.31 21.72 10.07
CA LEU A 82 6.74 21.50 10.34
C LEU A 82 7.00 21.24 11.84
N ASP A 83 5.96 21.16 12.64
CA ASP A 83 6.09 20.90 14.07
C ASP A 83 6.45 19.43 14.32
N PRO A 84 7.62 19.15 14.93
CA PRO A 84 8.01 17.78 15.26
C PRO A 84 7.06 17.09 16.25
N GLY A 85 6.24 17.83 16.97
CA GLY A 85 5.27 17.32 17.94
C GLY A 85 3.93 16.91 17.35
N GLU A 86 3.66 17.21 16.06
CA GLU A 86 2.42 16.76 15.43
C GLU A 86 2.42 15.24 15.18
N PRO A 87 1.31 14.57 15.50
CA PRO A 87 1.23 13.13 15.26
C PRO A 87 1.27 12.81 13.76
N PRO A 88 1.90 11.70 13.34
CA PRO A 88 1.92 11.25 11.96
C PRO A 88 0.51 11.14 11.37
N ALA A 89 0.32 11.72 10.18
CA ALA A 89 -0.91 11.60 9.40
C ALA A 89 -1.02 10.24 8.68
N GLY A 90 0.12 9.58 8.46
CA GLY A 90 0.21 8.29 7.80
C GLY A 90 1.66 7.90 7.55
N TYR A 91 1.85 6.69 7.03
CA TYR A 91 3.17 6.18 6.67
C TYR A 91 3.11 5.23 5.48
N ILE A 92 4.27 4.98 4.89
CA ILE A 92 4.50 3.99 3.83
C ILE A 92 5.79 3.23 4.13
N THR A 93 5.78 1.92 3.90
CA THR A 93 6.97 1.07 4.00
C THR A 93 7.38 0.58 2.63
N ILE A 94 8.68 0.63 2.38
CA ILE A 94 9.30 0.23 1.12
C ILE A 94 10.33 -0.84 1.44
N ALA A 95 10.25 -1.95 0.72
CA ALA A 95 11.20 -3.06 0.84
C ALA A 95 11.87 -3.31 -0.53
N HIS A 96 12.97 -4.06 -0.53
CA HIS A 96 13.47 -4.65 -1.76
C HIS A 96 12.42 -5.60 -2.33
N GLY A 97 12.20 -5.54 -3.62
CA GLY A 97 11.45 -6.54 -4.36
C GLY A 97 12.28 -7.83 -4.54
N THR A 98 11.77 -8.74 -5.36
CA THR A 98 12.45 -10.00 -5.69
C THR A 98 13.82 -9.76 -6.34
N GLU A 99 13.95 -8.66 -7.10
CA GLU A 99 15.16 -8.24 -7.76
C GLU A 99 15.63 -6.87 -7.23
N SER A 100 16.92 -6.61 -7.27
CA SER A 100 17.54 -5.40 -6.69
C SER A 100 17.07 -4.09 -7.33
N HIS A 101 16.59 -4.14 -8.58
CA HIS A 101 16.06 -2.98 -9.30
C HIS A 101 14.57 -2.73 -9.08
N ILE A 102 13.91 -3.56 -8.26
CA ILE A 102 12.49 -3.45 -7.93
C ILE A 102 12.36 -2.99 -6.48
N ALA A 103 11.58 -1.95 -6.24
CA ALA A 103 11.10 -1.60 -4.92
C ALA A 103 9.63 -2.05 -4.75
N GLN A 104 9.25 -2.44 -3.54
CA GLN A 104 7.90 -2.87 -3.23
C GLN A 104 7.34 -2.07 -2.05
N ILE A 105 6.19 -1.46 -2.24
CA ILE A 105 5.39 -0.90 -1.16
C ILE A 105 4.64 -2.06 -0.49
N THR A 106 4.99 -2.34 0.75
CA THR A 106 4.40 -3.44 1.51
C THR A 106 3.29 -2.99 2.45
N ASP A 107 3.38 -1.75 2.94
CA ASP A 107 2.36 -1.17 3.82
C ASP A 107 2.16 0.30 3.48
N LEU A 108 0.90 0.72 3.50
CA LEU A 108 0.48 2.11 3.38
C LEU A 108 -0.72 2.33 4.29
N ALA A 109 -0.57 3.19 5.27
CA ALA A 109 -1.64 3.51 6.19
C ALA A 109 -1.77 5.01 6.41
N VAL A 110 -3.02 5.48 6.45
CA VAL A 110 -3.37 6.88 6.71
C VAL A 110 -4.35 6.93 7.88
N ALA A 111 -4.04 7.77 8.86
CA ALA A 111 -4.91 7.99 10.01
C ALA A 111 -6.33 8.39 9.56
N ALA A 112 -7.37 7.79 10.17
CA ALA A 112 -8.74 7.95 9.73
C ALA A 112 -9.18 9.42 9.51
N PRO A 113 -8.84 10.39 10.39
CA PRO A 113 -9.20 11.80 10.19
C PRO A 113 -8.48 12.46 9.00
N GLN A 114 -7.44 11.82 8.47
CA GLN A 114 -6.60 12.35 7.38
C GLN A 114 -6.85 11.69 6.03
N ARG A 115 -7.72 10.69 5.99
CA ARG A 115 -8.12 10.03 4.74
C ARG A 115 -8.86 10.99 3.82
N GLY A 116 -8.72 10.79 2.50
CA GLY A 116 -9.35 11.66 1.48
C GLY A 116 -8.67 13.03 1.30
N LYS A 117 -7.61 13.35 2.03
CA LYS A 117 -6.89 14.65 1.98
C LYS A 117 -5.58 14.62 1.18
N GLY A 118 -5.35 13.55 0.40
CA GLY A 118 -4.15 13.43 -0.46
C GLY A 118 -2.91 12.86 0.23
N VAL A 119 -2.98 12.47 1.52
CA VAL A 119 -1.82 11.96 2.28
C VAL A 119 -1.24 10.70 1.62
N ALA A 120 -2.08 9.72 1.24
CA ALA A 120 -1.62 8.50 0.59
C ALA A 120 -0.93 8.79 -0.75
N SER A 121 -1.48 9.69 -1.57
CA SER A 121 -0.86 10.10 -2.84
C SER A 121 0.52 10.73 -2.61
N ALA A 122 0.64 11.63 -1.62
CA ALA A 122 1.93 12.27 -1.30
C ALA A 122 2.98 11.24 -0.83
N LEU A 123 2.57 10.26 -0.03
CA LEU A 123 3.44 9.16 0.42
C LEU A 123 3.92 8.31 -0.77
N ILE A 124 3.02 7.92 -1.68
CA ILE A 124 3.37 7.10 -2.85
C ILE A 124 4.32 7.86 -3.77
N LEU A 125 4.04 9.13 -4.10
CA LEU A 125 4.93 9.94 -4.94
C LEU A 125 6.32 10.10 -4.30
N SER A 126 6.39 10.27 -2.97
CA SER A 126 7.68 10.32 -2.28
C SER A 126 8.39 8.97 -2.25
N ALA A 127 7.65 7.85 -2.26
CA ALA A 127 8.21 6.51 -2.39
C ALA A 127 8.76 6.25 -3.81
N GLU A 128 8.11 6.77 -4.86
CA GLU A 128 8.64 6.74 -6.24
C GLU A 128 9.98 7.47 -6.32
N ASP A 129 10.05 8.71 -5.83
CA ASP A 129 11.29 9.50 -5.78
C ASP A 129 12.38 8.80 -4.97
N TRP A 130 12.01 8.21 -3.85
CA TRP A 130 12.94 7.50 -2.99
C TRP A 130 13.48 6.25 -3.67
N ALA A 131 12.62 5.43 -4.30
CA ALA A 131 13.01 4.21 -5.01
C ALA A 131 13.93 4.54 -6.19
N ALA A 132 13.59 5.54 -7.01
CA ALA A 132 14.44 5.99 -8.14
C ALA A 132 15.83 6.45 -7.66
N LYS A 133 15.92 7.24 -6.58
CA LYS A 133 17.18 7.67 -5.98
C LYS A 133 18.04 6.52 -5.42
N ASN A 134 17.43 5.38 -5.12
CA ASN A 134 18.10 4.15 -4.69
C ASN A 134 18.34 3.16 -5.84
N GLY A 135 18.21 3.61 -7.10
CA GLY A 135 18.56 2.83 -8.28
C GLY A 135 17.48 1.85 -8.75
N CYS A 136 16.26 1.94 -8.21
CA CYS A 136 15.15 1.13 -8.69
C CYS A 136 14.56 1.69 -9.96
N THR A 137 14.22 0.82 -10.89
CA THR A 137 13.55 1.14 -12.15
C THR A 137 12.08 0.77 -12.15
N GLN A 138 11.61 0.10 -11.09
CA GLN A 138 10.21 -0.29 -10.92
C GLN A 138 9.78 -0.18 -9.46
N LEU A 139 8.55 0.29 -9.24
CA LEU A 139 7.88 0.28 -7.95
C LEU A 139 6.62 -0.57 -8.05
N ILE A 140 6.46 -1.51 -7.12
CA ILE A 140 5.30 -2.40 -7.04
C ILE A 140 4.51 -2.09 -5.77
N MET A 141 3.19 -2.03 -5.88
CA MET A 141 2.26 -1.97 -4.75
C MET A 141 1.56 -3.32 -4.59
N GLU A 142 1.51 -3.82 -3.35
CA GLU A 142 0.79 -5.03 -2.98
C GLU A 142 -0.46 -4.66 -2.18
N MET A 143 -1.61 -5.23 -2.55
CA MET A 143 -2.88 -4.99 -1.85
C MET A 143 -3.85 -6.16 -1.97
N GLN A 144 -4.81 -6.25 -1.04
CA GLN A 144 -5.88 -7.23 -1.13
C GLN A 144 -6.82 -6.90 -2.29
N SER A 145 -7.35 -7.92 -2.97
CA SER A 145 -8.37 -7.76 -4.04
C SER A 145 -9.66 -7.07 -3.55
N LYS A 146 -9.88 -7.04 -2.25
CA LYS A 146 -11.00 -6.35 -1.59
C LYS A 146 -10.70 -4.88 -1.27
N ASN A 147 -9.43 -4.45 -1.36
CA ASN A 147 -9.04 -3.07 -1.05
C ASN A 147 -9.20 -2.16 -2.27
N VAL A 148 -10.45 -2.03 -2.73
CA VAL A 148 -10.78 -1.22 -3.90
C VAL A 148 -10.33 0.25 -3.77
N PRO A 149 -10.40 0.90 -2.60
CA PRO A 149 -9.82 2.23 -2.44
C PRO A 149 -8.32 2.31 -2.77
N ALA A 150 -7.54 1.28 -2.40
CA ALA A 150 -6.11 1.23 -2.74
C ALA A 150 -5.88 0.91 -4.23
N ILE A 151 -6.71 0.05 -4.82
CA ILE A 151 -6.66 -0.27 -6.26
C ILE A 151 -6.91 0.99 -7.08
N HIS A 152 -7.98 1.72 -6.80
CA HIS A 152 -8.30 2.98 -7.50
C HIS A 152 -7.21 4.04 -7.31
N LEU A 153 -6.60 4.11 -6.11
CA LEU A 153 -5.48 5.01 -5.86
C LEU A 153 -4.26 4.65 -6.70
N ALA A 154 -3.90 3.37 -6.77
CA ALA A 154 -2.79 2.88 -7.60
C ALA A 154 -3.01 3.23 -9.07
N GLN A 155 -4.18 2.91 -9.63
CA GLN A 155 -4.55 3.22 -11.02
C GLN A 155 -4.51 4.73 -11.30
N LYS A 156 -5.05 5.55 -10.38
CA LYS A 156 -5.02 7.01 -10.49
C LYS A 156 -3.59 7.58 -10.54
N LEU A 157 -2.63 6.91 -9.89
CA LEU A 157 -1.22 7.32 -9.86
C LEU A 157 -0.39 6.68 -10.98
N GLY A 158 -1.03 5.97 -11.93
CA GLY A 158 -0.37 5.39 -13.10
C GLY A 158 0.32 4.07 -12.83
N PHE A 159 -0.14 3.32 -11.84
CA PHE A 159 0.27 1.93 -11.65
C PHE A 159 -0.66 1.02 -12.45
N ASP A 160 -0.09 0.10 -13.18
CA ASP A 160 -0.80 -0.92 -13.95
C ASP A 160 -0.80 -2.27 -13.23
N PHE A 161 -1.88 -3.03 -13.40
CA PHE A 161 -1.96 -4.40 -12.90
C PHE A 161 -0.84 -5.25 -13.51
N CYS A 162 -0.03 -5.89 -12.69
CA CYS A 162 1.12 -6.69 -13.14
C CYS A 162 1.15 -8.11 -12.58
N GLY A 163 0.20 -8.51 -11.74
CA GLY A 163 0.13 -9.87 -11.25
C GLY A 163 -0.78 -10.06 -10.04
N TYR A 164 -0.87 -11.30 -9.60
CA TYR A 164 -1.62 -11.68 -8.41
C TYR A 164 -0.96 -12.88 -7.70
N SER A 165 -1.35 -13.10 -6.45
CA SER A 165 -1.05 -14.34 -5.72
C SER A 165 -2.29 -14.78 -4.96
N ASP A 166 -2.77 -16.00 -5.24
CA ASP A 166 -3.90 -16.58 -4.51
C ASP A 166 -3.45 -17.00 -3.10
N ARG A 167 -4.35 -16.87 -2.12
CA ARG A 167 -4.09 -17.24 -0.71
C ARG A 167 -2.83 -16.62 -0.12
N HIS A 168 -2.49 -15.43 -0.57
CA HIS A 168 -1.24 -14.73 -0.22
C HIS A 168 -1.21 -14.29 1.25
N PHE A 169 -2.32 -13.73 1.74
CA PHE A 169 -2.41 -13.22 3.09
C PHE A 169 -2.78 -14.31 4.11
N PRO A 170 -2.49 -14.14 5.41
CA PRO A 170 -2.84 -15.11 6.45
C PRO A 170 -4.33 -15.50 6.48
N ASN A 171 -5.20 -14.58 6.09
CA ASN A 171 -6.65 -14.80 5.94
C ASN A 171 -7.04 -15.43 4.59
N LYS A 172 -6.05 -15.87 3.79
CA LYS A 172 -6.20 -16.49 2.46
C LYS A 172 -6.79 -15.55 1.39
N ASP A 173 -6.78 -14.27 1.61
CA ASP A 173 -7.18 -13.30 0.58
C ASP A 173 -6.14 -13.25 -0.55
N ILE A 174 -6.64 -12.94 -1.75
CA ILE A 174 -5.81 -12.73 -2.94
C ILE A 174 -5.05 -11.41 -2.79
N ALA A 175 -3.73 -11.46 -3.05
CA ALA A 175 -2.95 -10.27 -3.30
C ALA A 175 -3.01 -9.90 -4.78
N LEU A 176 -3.16 -8.62 -5.05
CA LEU A 176 -2.98 -8.00 -6.36
C LEU A 176 -1.71 -7.16 -6.32
N PHE A 177 -0.97 -7.20 -7.42
CA PHE A 177 0.24 -6.42 -7.62
C PHE A 177 0.00 -5.39 -8.72
N PHE A 178 0.32 -4.15 -8.42
CA PHE A 178 0.29 -3.04 -9.38
C PHE A 178 1.69 -2.45 -9.47
N GLY A 179 2.22 -2.37 -10.69
CA GLY A 179 3.57 -1.92 -10.98
C GLY A 179 3.62 -0.63 -11.76
N LYS A 180 4.66 0.17 -11.53
CA LYS A 180 4.95 1.40 -12.25
C LYS A 180 6.44 1.47 -12.57
N ALA A 181 6.78 1.76 -13.84
CA ALA A 181 8.16 2.07 -14.22
C ALA A 181 8.57 3.43 -13.64
N LEU A 182 9.80 3.50 -13.14
CA LEU A 182 10.43 4.72 -12.63
C LEU A 182 11.44 5.26 -13.66
N HIS A 183 11.49 6.56 -13.84
CA HIS A 183 12.34 7.25 -14.81
C HIS A 183 13.30 8.22 -14.12
#